data_f6fc74ff470496090de6d09257a4e420
#
_entry.id   f6fc74ff470496090de6d09257a4e420
#
_cell.length_a   1.000
_cell.length_b   1.000
_cell.length_c   1.000
_cell.angle_alpha   90.00
_cell.angle_beta   90.00
_cell.angle_gamma   90.00
#
_symmetry.space_group_name_H-M   'P 1'
#
loop_
_entity.id
_entity.type
_entity.pdbx_description
1 polymer ?
#
loop_
_entity_poly.entity_id
_entity_poly.type
_entity_poly.pdbx_seq_one_letter_code
_entity_poly.pdbx_strand_id
1 'polypeptide(L)'
;MKRIESDFQNSIFTVINLVFICLLLMSCSGKEGEGTILPDGLELAEGDIVFRRGTGLMSHTVVAADGGKYSHMGIVVDSAGVKMVVHAVPDEPDFPGDVDRVKMEPPSKFFSTFNAVMGEVMRHKDKKVAEVAAREALRLYRRGILFDHDYDDSDSTKLYCSELVERAYLGAGVSLAEERRHDFIVPGFHFEHVIMPTDIYESSMIRTISRF
;
A
#
# COMPACT_ATOMS: atom_id res chain seq x y z
N MET A 1 48.29 37.63 32.36
CA MET A 1 48.32 36.59 31.33
C MET A 1 47.26 35.49 31.56
N LYS A 2 47.16 34.84 32.68
CA LYS A 2 46.17 33.75 32.97
C LYS A 2 44.68 34.11 32.84
N ARG A 3 44.28 35.37 33.04
CA ARG A 3 42.88 35.80 32.99
C ARG A 3 42.35 35.92 31.54
N ILE A 4 43.19 36.29 30.59
CA ILE A 4 42.84 36.43 29.17
C ILE A 4 42.65 35.04 28.50
N GLU A 5 43.44 34.03 28.91
CA GLU A 5 43.28 32.65 28.41
C GLU A 5 41.98 31.97 28.87
N SER A 6 41.57 32.26 30.13
CA SER A 6 40.32 31.72 30.68
C SER A 6 39.08 32.29 29.95
N ASP A 7 39.11 33.60 29.64
CA ASP A 7 37.96 34.25 28.95
C ASP A 7 37.88 33.82 27.49
N PHE A 8 39.00 33.53 26.85
CA PHE A 8 39.05 33.01 25.49
C PHE A 8 38.56 31.55 25.41
N GLN A 9 38.92 30.68 26.34
CA GLN A 9 38.42 29.30 26.42
C GLN A 9 36.92 29.26 26.71
N ASN A 10 36.41 30.08 27.61
CA ASN A 10 34.96 30.15 27.89
C ASN A 10 34.17 30.64 26.68
N SER A 11 34.68 31.57 25.89
CA SER A 11 34.06 32.07 24.67
C SER A 11 33.98 30.98 23.58
N ILE A 12 35.05 30.19 23.40
CA ILE A 12 35.06 29.06 22.45
C ILE A 12 34.06 27.98 22.87
N PHE A 13 34.00 27.64 24.16
CA PHE A 13 33.02 26.66 24.67
C PHE A 13 31.57 27.11 24.45
N THR A 14 31.29 28.40 24.62
CA THR A 14 29.97 28.99 24.41
C THR A 14 29.57 28.94 22.94
N VAL A 15 30.50 29.27 22.02
CA VAL A 15 30.25 29.21 20.57
C VAL A 15 30.05 27.77 20.10
N ILE A 16 30.84 26.81 20.58
CA ILE A 16 30.68 25.39 20.24
C ILE A 16 29.33 24.84 20.72
N ASN A 17 28.91 25.18 21.94
CA ASN A 17 27.57 24.78 22.44
C ASN A 17 26.45 25.43 21.64
N LEU A 18 26.57 26.69 21.25
CA LEU A 18 25.56 27.37 20.42
C LEU A 18 25.42 26.73 19.03
N VAL A 19 26.58 26.39 18.41
CA VAL A 19 26.59 25.67 17.10
C VAL A 19 26.01 24.27 17.23
N PHE A 20 26.28 23.56 18.32
CA PHE A 20 25.73 22.21 18.56
C PHE A 20 24.22 22.25 18.80
N ILE A 21 23.72 23.26 19.52
CA ILE A 21 22.28 23.49 19.73
C ILE A 21 21.61 23.87 18.41
N CYS A 22 22.21 24.72 17.57
CA CYS A 22 21.70 25.03 16.23
C CYS A 22 21.67 23.82 15.30
N LEU A 23 22.66 22.94 15.36
CA LEU A 23 22.70 21.69 14.59
C LEU A 23 21.60 20.70 15.05
N LEU A 24 21.30 20.66 16.35
CA LEU A 24 20.19 19.84 16.88
C LEU A 24 18.82 20.40 16.49
N LEU A 25 18.67 21.71 16.34
CA LEU A 25 17.42 22.35 15.91
C LEU A 25 17.21 22.25 14.39
N MET A 26 18.25 22.08 13.59
CA MET A 26 18.14 21.82 12.15
C MET A 26 17.83 20.35 11.80
N SER A 27 17.89 19.43 12.76
CA SER A 27 17.57 18.00 12.55
C SER A 27 16.05 17.71 12.52
N CYS A 28 15.20 18.71 12.69
CA CYS A 28 13.75 18.63 12.43
C CYS A 28 13.40 19.18 11.03
N SER A 29 14.16 18.81 9.99
CA SER A 29 13.64 18.80 8.64
C SER A 29 12.76 17.57 8.54
N GLY A 30 11.51 17.69 9.00
CA GLY A 30 10.45 16.77 8.60
C GLY A 30 10.51 16.70 7.07
N LYS A 31 10.67 15.50 6.49
CA LYS A 31 10.31 15.29 5.10
C LYS A 31 8.94 15.93 4.95
N GLU A 32 8.79 16.90 4.07
CA GLU A 32 7.47 17.37 3.66
C GLU A 32 6.71 16.11 3.31
N GLY A 33 5.65 15.80 4.07
CA GLY A 33 4.92 14.55 3.94
C GLY A 33 4.40 14.52 2.50
N GLU A 34 4.71 13.46 1.77
CA GLU A 34 4.07 13.22 0.48
C GLU A 34 2.57 13.41 0.70
N GLY A 35 1.95 14.33 -0.07
CA GLY A 35 0.52 14.58 0.02
C GLY A 35 -0.24 13.27 -0.20
N THR A 36 -1.43 13.15 0.35
CA THR A 36 -2.32 12.02 0.09
C THR A 36 -3.62 12.49 -0.53
N ILE A 37 -4.19 11.66 -1.40
CA ILE A 37 -5.55 11.90 -1.92
C ILE A 37 -6.63 11.31 -1.00
N LEU A 38 -6.23 10.58 0.05
CA LEU A 38 -7.18 10.02 1.03
C LEU A 38 -7.92 11.17 1.74
N PRO A 39 -9.26 11.20 1.73
CA PRO A 39 -10.01 12.26 2.39
C PRO A 39 -9.79 12.26 3.90
N ASP A 40 -9.64 13.44 4.47
CA ASP A 40 -9.58 13.61 5.92
C ASP A 40 -10.85 13.08 6.59
N GLY A 41 -10.67 12.36 7.70
CA GLY A 41 -11.78 11.82 8.49
C GLY A 41 -12.49 10.61 7.87
N LEU A 42 -12.02 10.06 6.74
CA LEU A 42 -12.58 8.83 6.21
C LEU A 42 -12.28 7.64 7.12
N GLU A 43 -13.34 7.07 7.71
CA GLU A 43 -13.23 5.91 8.59
C GLU A 43 -13.11 4.60 7.80
N LEU A 44 -11.93 3.99 7.88
CA LEU A 44 -11.64 2.68 7.31
C LEU A 44 -11.97 1.57 8.32
N ALA A 45 -12.55 0.48 7.85
CA ALA A 45 -12.83 -0.72 8.64
C ALA A 45 -11.96 -1.90 8.19
N GLU A 46 -11.78 -2.88 9.08
CA GLU A 46 -11.11 -4.14 8.73
C GLU A 46 -11.84 -4.85 7.59
N GLY A 47 -11.07 -5.30 6.62
CA GLY A 47 -11.56 -5.93 5.41
C GLY A 47 -12.09 -4.95 4.37
N ASP A 48 -12.03 -3.63 4.56
CA ASP A 48 -12.27 -2.71 3.45
C ASP A 48 -11.29 -3.00 2.33
N ILE A 49 -11.79 -3.02 1.10
CA ILE A 49 -10.98 -3.15 -0.09
C ILE A 49 -10.71 -1.74 -0.61
N VAL A 50 -9.44 -1.42 -0.77
CA VAL A 50 -8.99 -0.11 -1.26
C VAL A 50 -8.47 -0.25 -2.67
N PHE A 51 -8.94 0.61 -3.55
CA PHE A 51 -8.55 0.67 -4.95
C PHE A 51 -7.86 1.99 -5.23
N ARG A 52 -6.81 1.96 -6.04
CA ARG A 52 -6.18 3.17 -6.56
C ARG A 52 -5.89 3.06 -8.06
N ARG A 53 -5.92 4.20 -8.73
CA ARG A 53 -5.31 4.35 -10.05
C ARG A 53 -3.94 4.95 -9.86
N GLY A 54 -2.90 4.20 -10.22
CA GLY A 54 -1.52 4.66 -10.10
C GLY A 54 -1.13 5.64 -11.20
N THR A 55 0.08 6.17 -11.08
CA THR A 55 0.64 7.21 -11.97
C THR A 55 1.58 6.66 -13.04
N GLY A 56 2.14 5.45 -12.82
CA GLY A 56 3.18 4.87 -13.67
C GLY A 56 2.66 4.16 -14.92
N LEU A 57 3.58 3.81 -15.82
CA LEU A 57 3.28 3.13 -17.07
C LEU A 57 2.55 1.79 -16.86
N MET A 58 2.99 0.98 -15.89
CA MET A 58 2.34 -0.29 -15.57
C MET A 58 0.88 -0.08 -15.17
N SER A 59 0.58 0.98 -14.42
CA SER A 59 -0.78 1.34 -14.04
C SER A 59 -1.68 1.63 -15.25
N HIS A 60 -1.15 2.35 -16.24
CA HIS A 60 -1.86 2.61 -17.49
C HIS A 60 -2.07 1.32 -18.30
N THR A 61 -1.10 0.42 -18.31
CA THR A 61 -1.20 -0.88 -18.98
C THR A 61 -2.29 -1.75 -18.35
N VAL A 62 -2.32 -1.86 -17.03
CA VAL A 62 -3.36 -2.60 -16.31
C VAL A 62 -4.74 -2.03 -16.61
N VAL A 63 -4.94 -0.72 -16.52
CA VAL A 63 -6.23 -0.08 -16.83
C VAL A 63 -6.66 -0.32 -18.28
N ALA A 64 -5.72 -0.28 -19.21
CA ALA A 64 -6.02 -0.52 -20.63
C ALA A 64 -6.41 -1.98 -20.91
N ALA A 65 -5.76 -2.94 -20.25
CA ALA A 65 -6.07 -4.37 -20.36
C ALA A 65 -7.38 -4.73 -19.66
N ASP A 66 -7.59 -4.20 -18.45
CA ASP A 66 -8.76 -4.45 -17.60
C ASP A 66 -10.04 -3.73 -18.11
N GLY A 67 -9.88 -2.61 -18.81
CA GLY A 67 -11.00 -1.74 -19.18
C GLY A 67 -11.64 -1.01 -17.99
N GLY A 68 -11.12 -1.19 -16.80
CA GLY A 68 -11.59 -0.64 -15.55
C GLY A 68 -11.05 0.76 -15.22
N LYS A 69 -11.27 1.20 -13.99
CA LYS A 69 -10.84 2.51 -13.48
C LYS A 69 -9.54 2.44 -12.68
N TYR A 70 -9.29 1.33 -12.03
CA TYR A 70 -8.24 1.14 -11.04
C TYR A 70 -7.20 0.15 -11.55
N SER A 71 -5.95 0.38 -11.18
CA SER A 71 -4.83 -0.45 -11.58
C SER A 71 -4.23 -1.25 -10.43
N HIS A 72 -4.66 -0.93 -9.22
CA HIS A 72 -4.08 -1.54 -8.02
C HIS A 72 -5.08 -1.54 -6.88
N MET A 73 -4.90 -2.51 -5.97
CA MET A 73 -5.78 -2.67 -4.83
C MET A 73 -5.05 -3.30 -3.63
N GLY A 74 -5.68 -3.19 -2.48
CA GLY A 74 -5.26 -3.80 -1.23
C GLY A 74 -6.43 -4.00 -0.28
N ILE A 75 -6.16 -4.50 0.91
CA ILE A 75 -7.15 -4.77 1.94
C ILE A 75 -6.74 -4.12 3.25
N VAL A 76 -7.68 -3.47 3.91
CA VAL A 76 -7.45 -2.80 5.21
C VAL A 76 -7.41 -3.85 6.32
N VAL A 77 -6.39 -3.79 7.14
CA VAL A 77 -6.20 -4.63 8.33
C VAL A 77 -6.03 -3.77 9.58
N ASP A 78 -6.28 -4.35 10.74
CA ASP A 78 -5.89 -3.74 12.01
C ASP A 78 -4.54 -4.31 12.46
N SER A 79 -3.57 -3.43 12.67
CA SER A 79 -2.27 -3.76 13.22
C SER A 79 -2.07 -3.01 14.54
N ALA A 80 -2.35 -3.70 15.64
CA ALA A 80 -2.23 -3.14 17.00
C ALA A 80 -3.07 -1.85 17.22
N GLY A 81 -4.29 -1.80 16.71
CA GLY A 81 -5.20 -0.67 16.83
C GLY A 81 -5.03 0.40 15.74
N VAL A 82 -4.12 0.20 14.79
CA VAL A 82 -3.87 1.11 13.67
C VAL A 82 -4.34 0.46 12.37
N LYS A 83 -5.12 1.20 11.58
CA LYS A 83 -5.54 0.74 10.24
C LYS A 83 -4.38 0.86 9.26
N MET A 84 -4.05 -0.26 8.64
CA MET A 84 -3.00 -0.40 7.64
C MET A 84 -3.57 -1.03 6.37
N VAL A 85 -2.90 -0.89 5.25
CA VAL A 85 -3.24 -1.55 3.98
C VAL A 85 -2.22 -2.64 3.71
N VAL A 86 -2.70 -3.87 3.52
CA VAL A 86 -1.90 -4.98 2.99
C VAL A 86 -2.15 -5.08 1.49
N HIS A 87 -1.08 -5.06 0.70
CA HIS A 87 -1.13 -5.17 -0.75
C HIS A 87 0.13 -5.84 -1.31
N ALA A 88 0.07 -6.32 -2.55
CA ALA A 88 1.21 -6.84 -3.29
C ALA A 88 1.51 -5.89 -4.45
N VAL A 89 2.70 -5.30 -4.48
CA VAL A 89 3.05 -4.27 -5.46
C VAL A 89 4.52 -4.40 -5.87
N PRO A 90 4.83 -4.29 -7.19
CA PRO A 90 6.20 -4.17 -7.66
C PRO A 90 6.67 -2.71 -7.67
N ASP A 91 7.98 -2.51 -7.73
CA ASP A 91 8.64 -1.21 -7.91
C ASP A 91 8.32 -0.14 -6.84
N GLU A 92 7.85 -0.55 -5.66
CA GLU A 92 7.62 0.34 -4.52
C GLU A 92 8.46 -0.09 -3.30
N PRO A 93 9.79 0.01 -3.33
CA PRO A 93 10.65 -0.45 -2.24
C PRO A 93 10.50 0.41 -0.98
N ASP A 94 10.52 -0.24 0.20
CA ASP A 94 10.51 0.46 1.50
C ASP A 94 11.91 0.94 1.90
N PHE A 95 12.97 0.32 1.36
CA PHE A 95 14.38 0.66 1.60
C PHE A 95 15.25 0.24 0.40
N PRO A 96 16.48 0.76 0.27
CA PRO A 96 17.40 0.37 -0.80
C PRO A 96 17.70 -1.13 -0.79
N GLY A 97 17.42 -1.82 -1.91
CA GLY A 97 17.60 -3.27 -2.04
C GLY A 97 16.42 -4.11 -1.56
N ASP A 98 15.29 -3.49 -1.22
CA ASP A 98 14.04 -4.22 -0.94
C ASP A 98 13.57 -4.99 -2.19
N VAL A 99 12.82 -6.07 -1.96
CA VAL A 99 12.27 -6.92 -3.00
C VAL A 99 10.76 -6.69 -3.15
N ASP A 100 10.24 -6.93 -4.34
CA ASP A 100 8.81 -6.87 -4.60
C ASP A 100 8.08 -7.99 -3.84
N ARG A 101 7.12 -7.62 -3.03
CA ARG A 101 6.47 -8.53 -2.08
C ARG A 101 5.11 -8.02 -1.62
N VAL A 102 4.41 -8.87 -0.90
CA VAL A 102 3.28 -8.45 -0.06
C VAL A 102 3.82 -7.56 1.05
N LYS A 103 3.31 -6.35 1.13
CA LYS A 103 3.72 -5.32 2.10
C LYS A 103 2.52 -4.77 2.87
N MET A 104 2.81 -4.05 3.94
CA MET A 104 1.81 -3.39 4.77
C MET A 104 2.26 -1.95 5.01
N GLU A 105 1.40 -1.00 4.71
CA GLU A 105 1.72 0.42 4.84
C GLU A 105 0.52 1.25 5.31
N PRO A 106 0.74 2.47 5.83
CA PRO A 106 -0.36 3.37 6.19
C PRO A 106 -1.25 3.70 4.98
N PRO A 107 -2.58 3.85 5.16
CA PRO A 107 -3.49 4.25 4.08
C PRO A 107 -3.06 5.56 3.38
N SER A 108 -2.50 6.52 4.14
CA SER A 108 -1.96 7.76 3.57
C SER A 108 -0.80 7.54 2.59
N LYS A 109 0.04 6.51 2.81
CA LYS A 109 1.12 6.14 1.90
C LYS A 109 0.58 5.39 0.69
N PHE A 110 -0.35 4.43 0.88
CA PHE A 110 -1.03 3.74 -0.21
C PHE A 110 -1.69 4.73 -1.18
N PHE A 111 -2.34 5.77 -0.65
CA PHE A 111 -3.00 6.84 -1.41
C PHE A 111 -2.14 8.10 -1.54
N SER A 112 -0.83 8.02 -1.43
CA SER A 112 0.04 9.18 -1.64
C SER A 112 -0.14 9.75 -3.06
N THR A 113 0.00 11.05 -3.23
CA THR A 113 -0.08 11.72 -4.55
C THR A 113 1.01 11.25 -5.51
N PHE A 114 2.05 10.60 -5.00
CA PHE A 114 3.06 9.93 -5.80
C PHE A 114 2.51 8.62 -6.41
N ASN A 115 1.74 7.86 -5.63
CA ASN A 115 1.26 6.54 -5.99
C ASN A 115 -0.16 6.52 -6.58
N ALA A 116 -0.95 7.58 -6.39
CA ALA A 116 -2.38 7.56 -6.71
C ALA A 116 -2.88 8.90 -7.23
N VAL A 117 -3.70 8.85 -8.30
CA VAL A 117 -4.45 10.00 -8.85
C VAL A 117 -5.95 9.85 -8.63
N MET A 118 -6.40 8.68 -8.20
CA MET A 118 -7.79 8.37 -7.93
C MET A 118 -7.86 7.23 -6.92
N GLY A 119 -8.83 7.27 -6.03
CA GLY A 119 -9.04 6.24 -5.02
C GLY A 119 -10.50 5.88 -4.80
N GLU A 120 -10.75 4.66 -4.35
CA GLU A 120 -12.06 4.22 -3.88
C GLU A 120 -11.88 3.23 -2.72
N VAL A 121 -12.79 3.32 -1.75
CA VAL A 121 -12.93 2.36 -0.66
C VAL A 121 -14.24 1.63 -0.84
N MET A 122 -14.18 0.31 -0.87
CA MET A 122 -15.35 -0.56 -0.92
C MET A 122 -15.37 -1.50 0.30
N ARG A 123 -16.56 -1.86 0.74
CA ARG A 123 -16.77 -2.67 1.94
C ARG A 123 -17.66 -3.85 1.65
N HIS A 124 -17.27 -5.02 2.13
CA HIS A 124 -18.10 -6.23 2.06
C HIS A 124 -19.38 -6.04 2.89
N LYS A 125 -20.50 -6.56 2.38
CA LYS A 125 -21.83 -6.42 3.01
C LYS A 125 -21.93 -7.16 4.34
N ASP A 126 -21.20 -8.27 4.50
CA ASP A 126 -21.08 -9.00 5.76
C ASP A 126 -19.78 -8.61 6.47
N LYS A 127 -19.94 -7.95 7.62
CA LYS A 127 -18.81 -7.48 8.46
C LYS A 127 -17.93 -8.65 8.95
N LYS A 128 -18.52 -9.80 9.29
CA LYS A 128 -17.76 -10.95 9.81
C LYS A 128 -16.86 -11.55 8.75
N VAL A 129 -17.35 -11.63 7.50
CA VAL A 129 -16.55 -12.05 6.35
C VAL A 129 -15.36 -11.08 6.16
N ALA A 130 -15.62 -9.77 6.17
CA ALA A 130 -14.59 -8.74 6.04
C ALA A 130 -13.49 -8.86 7.11
N GLU A 131 -13.88 -9.03 8.39
CA GLU A 131 -12.94 -9.21 9.50
C GLU A 131 -12.11 -10.51 9.37
N VAL A 132 -12.69 -11.60 8.86
CA VAL A 132 -11.92 -12.83 8.58
C VAL A 132 -10.94 -12.59 7.46
N ALA A 133 -11.37 -11.97 6.36
CA ALA A 133 -10.51 -11.64 5.22
C ALA A 133 -9.33 -10.74 5.63
N ALA A 134 -9.57 -9.74 6.49
CA ALA A 134 -8.50 -8.90 7.04
C ALA A 134 -7.45 -9.72 7.81
N ARG A 135 -7.88 -10.67 8.64
CA ARG A 135 -6.94 -11.57 9.36
C ARG A 135 -6.16 -12.47 8.41
N GLU A 136 -6.79 -12.97 7.35
CA GLU A 136 -6.10 -13.76 6.34
C GLU A 136 -5.07 -12.92 5.56
N ALA A 137 -5.41 -11.69 5.17
CA ALA A 137 -4.47 -10.78 4.55
C ALA A 137 -3.24 -10.50 5.44
N LEU A 138 -3.47 -10.28 6.75
CA LEU A 138 -2.39 -10.11 7.71
C LEU A 138 -1.53 -11.37 7.85
N ARG A 139 -2.13 -12.56 7.76
CA ARG A 139 -1.40 -13.84 7.74
C ARG A 139 -0.54 -13.99 6.48
N LEU A 140 -1.07 -13.61 5.31
CA LEU A 140 -0.33 -13.62 4.04
C LEU A 140 0.87 -12.66 4.11
N TYR A 141 0.67 -11.44 4.60
CA TYR A 141 1.76 -10.47 4.83
C TYR A 141 2.87 -11.06 5.74
N ARG A 142 2.49 -11.67 6.87
CA ARG A 142 3.47 -12.24 7.83
C ARG A 142 4.29 -13.41 7.27
N ARG A 143 3.82 -14.04 6.21
CA ARG A 143 4.57 -15.10 5.51
C ARG A 143 5.71 -14.54 4.63
N GLY A 144 5.76 -13.24 4.38
CA GLY A 144 6.76 -12.63 3.53
C GLY A 144 6.68 -13.07 2.07
N ILE A 145 5.45 -13.24 1.56
CA ILE A 145 5.21 -13.73 0.20
C ILE A 145 5.74 -12.70 -0.81
N LEU A 146 6.45 -13.16 -1.82
CA LEU A 146 6.96 -12.32 -2.90
C LEU A 146 5.85 -11.88 -3.85
N PHE A 147 6.10 -10.80 -4.58
CA PHE A 147 5.23 -10.38 -5.67
C PHE A 147 5.30 -11.38 -6.83
N ASP A 148 4.16 -11.68 -7.42
CA ASP A 148 4.08 -12.53 -8.61
C ASP A 148 4.17 -11.69 -9.88
N HIS A 149 5.33 -11.74 -10.54
CA HIS A 149 5.57 -11.10 -11.84
C HIS A 149 5.04 -11.90 -13.02
N ASP A 150 4.69 -13.17 -12.80
CA ASP A 150 4.13 -14.04 -13.83
C ASP A 150 2.60 -13.92 -13.89
N TYR A 151 1.97 -13.36 -12.83
CA TYR A 151 0.52 -13.20 -12.69
C TYR A 151 -0.24 -14.51 -12.79
N ASP A 152 0.33 -15.59 -12.24
CA ASP A 152 -0.22 -16.94 -12.26
C ASP A 152 -0.92 -17.26 -10.93
N ASP A 153 -2.25 -17.35 -10.94
CA ASP A 153 -3.04 -17.66 -9.74
C ASP A 153 -3.12 -19.15 -9.40
N SER A 154 -2.40 -20.02 -10.13
CA SER A 154 -2.41 -21.47 -9.90
C SER A 154 -1.74 -21.88 -8.57
N ASP A 155 -0.85 -21.06 -8.02
CA ASP A 155 -0.19 -21.30 -6.73
C ASP A 155 -0.34 -20.10 -5.77
N SER A 156 0.21 -20.23 -4.56
CA SER A 156 0.19 -19.18 -3.53
C SER A 156 1.56 -18.90 -2.95
N THR A 157 2.61 -19.23 -3.68
CA THR A 157 4.00 -18.97 -3.27
C THR A 157 4.40 -17.54 -3.53
N LYS A 158 3.77 -16.91 -4.55
CA LYS A 158 3.82 -15.50 -4.88
C LYS A 158 2.40 -14.97 -5.03
N LEU A 159 2.20 -13.66 -4.96
CA LEU A 159 0.88 -13.03 -5.10
C LEU A 159 0.99 -11.69 -5.81
N TYR A 160 0.06 -11.40 -6.71
CA TYR A 160 -0.20 -10.04 -7.20
C TYR A 160 -1.41 -9.41 -6.49
N CYS A 161 -1.74 -8.15 -6.76
CA CYS A 161 -2.63 -7.35 -5.92
C CYS A 161 -4.06 -7.90 -5.82
N SER A 162 -4.70 -8.24 -6.93
CA SER A 162 -6.08 -8.75 -6.95
C SER A 162 -6.15 -10.19 -6.44
N GLU A 163 -5.16 -11.00 -6.75
CA GLU A 163 -5.05 -12.35 -6.20
C GLU A 163 -4.90 -12.33 -4.66
N LEU A 164 -4.07 -11.43 -4.11
CA LEU A 164 -3.95 -11.25 -2.66
C LEU A 164 -5.32 -11.01 -2.00
N VAL A 165 -6.11 -10.09 -2.56
CA VAL A 165 -7.43 -9.75 -2.02
C VAL A 165 -8.40 -10.93 -2.18
N GLU A 166 -8.42 -11.57 -3.35
CA GLU A 166 -9.26 -12.76 -3.58
C GLU A 166 -8.91 -13.89 -2.61
N ARG A 167 -7.62 -14.21 -2.43
CA ARG A 167 -7.18 -15.25 -1.48
C ARG A 167 -7.51 -14.92 -0.03
N ALA A 168 -7.45 -13.65 0.35
CA ALA A 168 -7.86 -13.22 1.68
C ALA A 168 -9.36 -13.48 1.91
N TYR A 169 -10.20 -13.20 0.91
CA TYR A 169 -11.64 -13.44 0.98
C TYR A 169 -11.99 -14.92 0.82
N LEU A 170 -11.27 -15.69 0.01
CA LEU A 170 -11.39 -17.16 -0.05
C LEU A 170 -11.08 -17.80 1.31
N GLY A 171 -10.11 -17.27 2.07
CA GLY A 171 -9.86 -17.66 3.45
C GLY A 171 -11.04 -17.38 4.40
N ALA A 172 -11.94 -16.46 4.02
CA ALA A 172 -13.19 -16.20 4.72
C ALA A 172 -14.39 -17.01 4.14
N GLY A 173 -14.15 -17.90 3.18
CA GLY A 173 -15.16 -18.73 2.55
C GLY A 173 -15.94 -18.04 1.43
N VAL A 174 -15.44 -16.94 0.88
CA VAL A 174 -16.12 -16.13 -0.15
C VAL A 174 -15.16 -15.83 -1.29
N SER A 175 -15.60 -16.04 -2.54
CA SER A 175 -14.91 -15.56 -3.74
C SER A 175 -15.52 -14.24 -4.19
N LEU A 176 -14.73 -13.20 -4.29
CA LEU A 176 -15.17 -11.91 -4.84
C LEU A 176 -15.10 -11.89 -6.36
N ALA A 177 -14.10 -12.55 -6.93
CA ALA A 177 -13.94 -12.67 -8.38
C ALA A 177 -14.95 -13.64 -9.03
N GLU A 178 -15.66 -14.49 -8.26
CA GLU A 178 -16.69 -15.40 -8.76
C GLU A 178 -16.20 -16.26 -9.95
N GLU A 179 -14.97 -16.79 -9.87
CA GLU A 179 -14.32 -17.57 -10.93
C GLU A 179 -13.99 -16.80 -12.22
N ARG A 180 -14.17 -15.48 -12.25
CA ARG A 180 -13.72 -14.65 -13.38
C ARG A 180 -12.22 -14.69 -13.51
N ARG A 181 -11.73 -14.99 -14.70
CA ARG A 181 -10.32 -15.05 -15.08
C ARG A 181 -10.18 -14.59 -16.52
N HIS A 182 -9.07 -13.96 -16.81
CA HIS A 182 -8.82 -13.36 -18.11
C HIS A 182 -7.48 -13.84 -18.68
N ASP A 183 -7.50 -14.13 -19.99
CA ASP A 183 -6.31 -14.36 -20.76
C ASP A 183 -6.09 -13.14 -21.65
N PHE A 184 -4.88 -12.60 -21.65
CA PHE A 184 -4.56 -11.47 -22.52
C PHE A 184 -3.10 -11.47 -22.94
N ILE A 185 -2.83 -10.90 -24.13
CA ILE A 185 -1.50 -10.80 -24.70
C ILE A 185 -1.16 -9.31 -24.83
N VAL A 186 -0.05 -8.91 -24.22
CA VAL A 186 0.59 -7.62 -24.48
C VAL A 186 1.95 -7.86 -25.13
N PRO A 187 2.53 -6.92 -25.90
CA PRO A 187 3.81 -7.12 -26.54
C PRO A 187 4.89 -7.59 -25.57
N GLY A 188 5.36 -8.83 -25.74
CA GLY A 188 6.38 -9.46 -24.90
C GLY A 188 5.86 -10.28 -23.71
N PHE A 189 4.55 -10.29 -23.45
CA PHE A 189 3.96 -11.03 -22.32
C PHE A 189 2.65 -11.71 -22.72
N HIS A 190 2.46 -12.91 -22.21
CA HIS A 190 1.22 -13.67 -22.30
C HIS A 190 0.77 -13.99 -20.90
N PHE A 191 -0.44 -13.57 -20.53
CA PHE A 191 -1.03 -13.75 -19.22
C PHE A 191 -2.21 -14.67 -19.33
N GLU A 192 -2.26 -15.69 -18.49
CA GLU A 192 -3.33 -16.69 -18.45
C GLU A 192 -3.98 -16.73 -17.07
N HIS A 193 -5.31 -16.82 -17.03
CA HIS A 193 -6.09 -16.99 -15.79
C HIS A 193 -5.94 -15.85 -14.76
N VAL A 194 -5.67 -14.62 -15.21
CA VAL A 194 -5.44 -13.47 -14.32
C VAL A 194 -6.75 -12.96 -13.73
N ILE A 195 -6.76 -12.72 -12.44
CA ILE A 195 -7.80 -11.94 -11.76
C ILE A 195 -7.51 -10.47 -11.95
N MET A 196 -8.40 -9.74 -12.59
CA MET A 196 -8.24 -8.30 -12.80
C MET A 196 -8.87 -7.49 -11.65
N PRO A 197 -8.43 -6.24 -11.42
CA PRO A 197 -9.05 -5.37 -10.42
C PRO A 197 -10.57 -5.22 -10.60
N THR A 198 -11.05 -5.17 -11.85
CA THR A 198 -12.48 -5.07 -12.18
C THR A 198 -13.28 -6.30 -11.72
N ASP A 199 -12.70 -7.50 -11.70
CA ASP A 199 -13.38 -8.70 -11.22
C ASP A 199 -13.78 -8.59 -9.76
N ILE A 200 -12.90 -8.02 -8.94
CA ILE A 200 -13.19 -7.75 -7.54
C ILE A 200 -14.14 -6.55 -7.40
N TYR A 201 -13.87 -5.48 -8.16
CA TYR A 201 -14.64 -4.23 -8.12
C TYR A 201 -16.14 -4.44 -8.44
N GLU A 202 -16.45 -5.31 -9.39
CA GLU A 202 -17.82 -5.60 -9.82
C GLU A 202 -18.52 -6.67 -8.98
N SER A 203 -17.90 -7.16 -7.91
CA SER A 203 -18.52 -8.12 -7.03
C SER A 203 -19.81 -7.57 -6.42
N SER A 204 -20.89 -8.34 -6.54
CA SER A 204 -22.18 -8.00 -5.94
C SER A 204 -22.17 -8.01 -4.40
N MET A 205 -21.10 -8.55 -3.79
CA MET A 205 -20.95 -8.70 -2.34
C MET A 205 -20.37 -7.48 -1.65
N ILE A 206 -19.80 -6.54 -2.40
CA ILE A 206 -19.23 -5.32 -1.87
C ILE A 206 -20.05 -4.07 -2.26
N ARG A 207 -19.80 -2.96 -1.59
CA ARG A 207 -20.43 -1.66 -1.87
C ARG A 207 -19.45 -0.54 -1.69
N THR A 208 -19.59 0.51 -2.46
CA THR A 208 -18.79 1.74 -2.31
C THR A 208 -19.04 2.40 -0.95
N ILE A 209 -17.97 2.84 -0.30
CA ILE A 209 -17.96 3.68 0.91
C ILE A 209 -17.58 5.11 0.53
N SER A 210 -16.50 5.31 -0.26
CA SER A 210 -16.03 6.62 -0.69
C SER A 210 -15.30 6.54 -2.02
N ARG A 211 -15.40 7.60 -2.83
CA ARG A 211 -14.61 7.81 -4.06
C ARG A 211 -13.94 9.17 -3.97
N PHE A 212 -12.69 9.26 -4.40
CA PHE A 212 -11.90 10.48 -4.36
C PHE A 212 -10.76 10.46 -5.38
#